data_2603c520c5c503370c8c083c9ba138be
#
_entry.id   2603c520c5c503370c8c083c9ba138be
#
_cell.length_a   1.000
_cell.length_b   1.000
_cell.length_c   1.000
_cell.angle_alpha   90.00
_cell.angle_beta   90.00
_cell.angle_gamma   90.00
#
_symmetry.space_group_name_H-M   'P 1'
#
loop_
_entity.id
_entity.type
_entity.pdbx_description
1 polymer ?
#
loop_
_entity_poly.entity_id
_entity_poly.type
_entity_poly.pdbx_seq_one_letter_code
_entity_poly.pdbx_strand_id
1 'polypeptide(L)'
;VTKDYDVKDLALADAGQRRIEWAEQEMPVLRLIRGRFEREKPLEGIRVSACLHVTTETGNLMRTLKAGGADVRLCASNPLSTQDDVAAALVVKHGVPVFAIKGEDNETYYRHIHQAIKHGPQLTMDDGADTVGVLHKDRTDLVDDIIGGTEETTTGVIRLRAMAADGVLKYPIVAVNDATTKHFFDNRYGTGQSTIDGIVRATNILLAGKTVVVGGYGWCSRGIAMRAEGLGANVIITEVNPLRALEAVMDGYRVMPMLEAAKVGDIFV
;
A
#
# COMPACT_ATOMS: atom_id res chain seq x y z
N VAL A 1 -19.13 25.42 8.45
CA VAL A 1 -17.75 24.90 8.33
C VAL A 1 -17.84 23.56 7.62
N THR A 2 -17.42 23.49 6.37
CA THR A 2 -17.32 22.20 5.66
C THR A 2 -16.33 21.32 6.40
N LYS A 3 -16.72 20.10 6.74
CA LYS A 3 -15.85 19.13 7.37
C LYS A 3 -14.67 18.83 6.42
N ASP A 4 -13.45 18.99 6.90
CA ASP A 4 -12.22 18.70 6.12
C ASP A 4 -11.77 17.26 6.36
N TYR A 5 -12.68 16.31 6.35
CA TYR A 5 -12.48 14.86 6.43
C TYR A 5 -13.77 14.13 6.04
N ASP A 6 -13.63 12.86 5.63
CA ASP A 6 -14.75 11.94 5.43
C ASP A 6 -14.34 10.55 5.92
N VAL A 7 -14.76 10.18 7.12
CA VAL A 7 -14.46 8.91 7.79
C VAL A 7 -15.72 8.35 8.41
N LYS A 8 -15.76 7.05 8.60
CA LYS A 8 -16.96 6.32 9.00
C LYS A 8 -17.54 6.77 10.34
N ASP A 9 -16.69 6.83 11.38
CA ASP A 9 -17.12 7.15 12.74
C ASP A 9 -15.94 7.66 13.58
N LEU A 10 -16.01 8.90 14.03
CA LEU A 10 -14.98 9.52 14.89
C LEU A 10 -14.89 8.89 16.29
N ALA A 11 -15.96 8.23 16.77
CA ALA A 11 -15.96 7.57 18.06
C ALA A 11 -14.94 6.41 18.15
N LEU A 12 -14.47 5.89 17.01
CA LEU A 12 -13.46 4.84 16.94
C LEU A 12 -12.03 5.32 17.23
N ALA A 13 -11.80 6.62 17.39
CA ALA A 13 -10.48 7.23 17.47
C ALA A 13 -9.58 6.66 18.58
N ASP A 14 -10.14 6.37 19.76
CA ASP A 14 -9.34 5.82 20.88
C ASP A 14 -8.87 4.38 20.62
N ALA A 15 -9.68 3.59 19.91
CA ALA A 15 -9.30 2.24 19.49
C ALA A 15 -8.17 2.31 18.43
N GLY A 16 -8.33 3.18 17.43
CA GLY A 16 -7.32 3.39 16.40
C GLY A 16 -6.00 3.90 16.96
N GLN A 17 -6.05 4.82 17.94
CA GLN A 17 -4.84 5.35 18.58
C GLN A 17 -4.02 4.23 19.24
N ARG A 18 -4.67 3.35 20.02
CA ARG A 18 -3.98 2.20 20.65
C ARG A 18 -3.33 1.27 19.62
N ARG A 19 -3.98 1.07 18.49
CA ARG A 19 -3.43 0.23 17.40
C ARG A 19 -2.25 0.90 16.69
N ILE A 20 -2.31 2.21 16.44
CA ILE A 20 -1.19 2.99 15.88
C ILE A 20 0.03 2.91 16.83
N GLU A 21 -0.19 3.08 18.14
CA GLU A 21 0.87 2.97 19.15
C GLU A 21 1.45 1.56 19.26
N TRP A 22 0.61 0.54 19.13
CA TRP A 22 1.07 -0.85 19.07
C TRP A 22 2.00 -1.09 17.86
N ALA A 23 1.56 -0.70 16.67
CA ALA A 23 2.36 -0.87 15.45
C ALA A 23 3.68 -0.06 15.51
N GLU A 24 3.67 1.11 16.15
CA GLU A 24 4.87 1.93 16.32
C GLU A 24 6.01 1.20 17.04
N GLN A 25 5.71 0.24 17.90
CA GLN A 25 6.74 -0.53 18.60
C GLN A 25 7.64 -1.30 17.64
N GLU A 26 7.07 -1.78 16.53
CA GLU A 26 7.77 -2.53 15.49
C GLU A 26 8.36 -1.63 14.38
N MET A 27 8.30 -0.29 14.55
CA MET A 27 8.77 0.69 13.57
C MET A 27 9.91 1.58 14.11
N PRO A 28 11.02 1.01 14.60
CA PRO A 28 12.07 1.78 15.26
C PRO A 28 12.76 2.80 14.34
N VAL A 29 12.95 2.45 13.07
CA VAL A 29 13.56 3.35 12.08
C VAL A 29 12.69 4.56 11.83
N LEU A 30 11.38 4.37 11.67
CA LEU A 30 10.44 5.48 11.46
C LEU A 30 10.37 6.40 12.70
N ARG A 31 10.45 5.82 13.92
CA ARG A 31 10.54 6.63 15.15
C ARG A 31 11.78 7.52 15.18
N LEU A 32 12.94 6.99 14.77
CA LEU A 32 14.17 7.79 14.67
C LEU A 32 14.04 8.91 13.63
N ILE A 33 13.44 8.59 12.47
CA ILE A 33 13.15 9.59 11.44
C ILE A 33 12.20 10.66 11.98
N ARG A 34 11.12 10.28 12.67
CA ARG A 34 10.18 11.23 13.26
C ARG A 34 10.86 12.17 14.26
N GLY A 35 11.70 11.65 15.16
CA GLY A 35 12.46 12.48 16.09
C GLY A 35 13.45 13.45 15.39
N ARG A 36 14.02 13.05 14.25
CA ARG A 36 14.81 13.93 13.40
C ARG A 36 13.92 14.99 12.74
N PHE A 37 12.79 14.60 12.15
CA PHE A 37 11.83 15.49 11.47
C PHE A 37 11.22 16.53 12.41
N GLU A 38 10.97 16.18 13.67
CA GLU A 38 10.50 17.11 14.71
C GLU A 38 11.49 18.25 14.95
N ARG A 39 12.78 17.97 14.88
CA ARG A 39 13.85 18.98 15.08
C ARG A 39 14.15 19.80 13.82
N GLU A 40 14.24 19.12 12.68
CA GLU A 40 14.73 19.71 11.43
C GLU A 40 13.63 20.38 10.61
N LYS A 41 12.36 19.97 10.80
CA LYS A 41 11.20 20.45 10.04
C LYS A 41 11.41 20.45 8.51
N PRO A 42 11.90 19.35 7.91
CA PRO A 42 12.30 19.33 6.49
C PRO A 42 11.12 19.52 5.52
N LEU A 43 9.89 19.40 6.00
CA LEU A 43 8.66 19.53 5.20
C LEU A 43 7.83 20.76 5.61
N GLU A 44 8.44 21.73 6.31
CA GLU A 44 7.69 22.91 6.75
C GLU A 44 7.14 23.68 5.55
N GLY A 45 5.82 23.91 5.57
CA GLY A 45 5.12 24.61 4.50
C GLY A 45 4.83 23.79 3.26
N ILE A 46 5.21 22.50 3.24
CA ILE A 46 4.95 21.60 2.11
C ILE A 46 3.58 20.92 2.28
N ARG A 47 2.76 21.01 1.25
CA ARG A 47 1.48 20.28 1.15
C ARG A 47 1.70 18.92 0.51
N VAL A 48 1.26 17.86 1.22
CA VAL A 48 1.41 16.46 0.79
C VAL A 48 0.04 15.80 0.66
N SER A 49 -0.28 15.26 -0.51
CA SER A 49 -1.40 14.35 -0.68
C SER A 49 -0.91 12.92 -0.72
N ALA A 50 -1.40 12.11 0.20
CA ALA A 50 -1.10 10.69 0.29
C ALA A 50 -2.33 9.86 -0.10
N CYS A 51 -2.15 8.92 -1.03
CA CYS A 51 -3.13 7.91 -1.43
C CYS A 51 -2.52 6.54 -1.12
N LEU A 52 -2.79 6.04 0.09
CA LEU A 52 -2.13 4.87 0.65
C LEU A 52 -3.18 3.99 1.36
N HIS A 53 -2.85 2.73 1.63
CA HIS A 53 -3.67 1.92 2.52
C HIS A 53 -3.76 2.57 3.91
N VAL A 54 -4.96 2.82 4.40
CA VAL A 54 -5.17 3.49 5.70
C VAL A 54 -5.05 2.48 6.83
N THR A 55 -3.82 2.12 7.14
CA THR A 55 -3.44 1.13 8.16
C THR A 55 -2.69 1.79 9.33
N THR A 56 -2.40 1.01 10.35
CA THR A 56 -1.62 1.45 11.53
C THR A 56 -0.22 1.94 11.17
N GLU A 57 0.42 1.33 10.18
CA GLU A 57 1.74 1.68 9.67
C GLU A 57 1.68 3.03 8.93
N THR A 58 0.71 3.20 8.05
CA THR A 58 0.44 4.47 7.38
C THR A 58 0.09 5.57 8.38
N GLY A 59 -0.63 5.23 9.45
CA GLY A 59 -0.89 6.15 10.56
C GLY A 59 0.40 6.71 11.17
N ASN A 60 1.39 5.88 11.41
CA ASN A 60 2.71 6.28 11.91
C ASN A 60 3.50 7.10 10.87
N LEU A 61 3.37 6.81 9.58
CA LEU A 61 3.96 7.60 8.52
C LEU A 61 3.35 9.01 8.48
N MET A 62 2.03 9.15 8.54
CA MET A 62 1.35 10.46 8.56
C MET A 62 1.78 11.32 9.75
N ARG A 63 1.90 10.71 10.93
CA ARG A 63 2.45 11.36 12.12
C ARG A 63 3.87 11.87 11.90
N THR A 64 4.69 11.10 11.20
CA THR A 64 6.07 11.44 10.89
C THR A 64 6.17 12.62 9.91
N LEU A 65 5.39 12.60 8.84
CA LEU A 65 5.33 13.69 7.87
C LEU A 65 4.86 14.99 8.52
N LYS A 66 3.80 14.90 9.33
CA LYS A 66 3.29 16.05 10.09
C LYS A 66 4.30 16.58 11.11
N ALA A 67 5.02 15.70 11.81
CA ALA A 67 6.12 16.09 12.69
C ALA A 67 7.21 16.85 11.94
N GLY A 68 7.45 16.53 10.67
CA GLY A 68 8.34 17.26 9.76
C GLY A 68 7.82 18.62 9.26
N GLY A 69 6.60 19.00 9.63
CA GLY A 69 6.00 20.28 9.25
C GLY A 69 5.08 20.23 8.02
N ALA A 70 4.84 19.05 7.46
CA ALA A 70 3.96 18.93 6.30
C ALA A 70 2.48 19.19 6.63
N ASP A 71 1.78 19.85 5.71
CA ASP A 71 0.32 19.84 5.62
C ASP A 71 -0.10 18.59 4.83
N VAL A 72 -0.48 17.54 5.57
CA VAL A 72 -0.74 16.20 5.00
C VAL A 72 -2.23 15.94 4.91
N ARG A 73 -2.69 15.44 3.76
CA ARG A 73 -4.02 14.84 3.56
C ARG A 73 -3.88 13.40 3.10
N LEU A 74 -4.78 12.53 3.56
CA LEU A 74 -4.75 11.10 3.27
C LEU A 74 -6.07 10.64 2.67
N CYS A 75 -6.01 9.89 1.57
CA CYS A 75 -7.11 9.05 1.09
C CYS A 75 -6.64 7.59 0.94
N ALA A 76 -7.60 6.68 0.79
CA ALA A 76 -7.29 5.28 0.59
C ALA A 76 -6.79 5.01 -0.84
N SER A 77 -5.85 4.10 -1.01
CA SER A 77 -5.40 3.56 -2.31
C SER A 77 -6.20 2.33 -2.76
N ASN A 78 -7.10 1.85 -1.91
CA ASN A 78 -8.00 0.74 -2.21
C ASN A 78 -9.25 0.84 -1.33
N PRO A 79 -10.48 0.68 -1.88
CA PRO A 79 -11.73 0.79 -1.13
C PRO A 79 -11.86 -0.19 0.04
N LEU A 80 -11.16 -1.33 0.02
CA LEU A 80 -11.29 -2.39 1.01
C LEU A 80 -10.25 -2.33 2.13
N SER A 81 -9.17 -1.55 1.96
CA SER A 81 -8.00 -1.60 2.85
C SER A 81 -8.00 -0.58 3.98
N THR A 82 -9.04 0.22 4.12
CA THR A 82 -9.16 1.20 5.21
C THR A 82 -9.47 0.51 6.54
N GLN A 83 -8.70 0.87 7.59
CA GLN A 83 -9.03 0.61 8.98
C GLN A 83 -9.73 1.85 9.54
N ASP A 84 -11.06 1.78 9.70
CA ASP A 84 -11.90 2.93 10.07
C ASP A 84 -11.52 3.58 11.40
N ASP A 85 -11.04 2.79 12.35
CA ASP A 85 -10.53 3.25 13.64
C ASP A 85 -9.23 4.05 13.51
N VAL A 86 -8.33 3.63 12.61
CA VAL A 86 -7.09 4.37 12.30
C VAL A 86 -7.42 5.69 11.60
N ALA A 87 -8.34 5.68 10.63
CA ALA A 87 -8.82 6.89 9.97
C ALA A 87 -9.37 7.91 10.98
N ALA A 88 -10.21 7.44 11.92
CA ALA A 88 -10.76 8.27 12.99
C ALA A 88 -9.67 8.83 13.92
N ALA A 89 -8.68 8.00 14.30
CA ALA A 89 -7.58 8.43 15.16
C ALA A 89 -6.72 9.50 14.50
N LEU A 90 -6.42 9.37 13.23
CA LEU A 90 -5.66 10.37 12.47
C LEU A 90 -6.36 11.73 12.47
N VAL A 91 -7.67 11.76 12.26
CA VAL A 91 -8.47 13.00 12.31
C VAL A 91 -8.50 13.58 13.71
N VAL A 92 -8.91 12.80 14.72
CA VAL A 92 -9.22 13.32 16.06
C VAL A 92 -7.96 13.60 16.89
N LYS A 93 -6.99 12.67 16.86
CA LYS A 93 -5.79 12.75 17.73
C LYS A 93 -4.61 13.46 17.07
N HIS A 94 -4.53 13.36 15.74
CA HIS A 94 -3.37 13.88 15.01
C HIS A 94 -3.68 15.08 14.11
N GLY A 95 -4.97 15.43 13.92
CA GLY A 95 -5.40 16.54 13.09
C GLY A 95 -4.94 16.38 11.63
N VAL A 96 -4.91 15.14 11.12
CA VAL A 96 -4.65 14.82 9.72
C VAL A 96 -6.00 14.64 9.03
N PRO A 97 -6.34 15.44 8.01
CA PRO A 97 -7.53 15.22 7.19
C PRO A 97 -7.45 13.86 6.50
N VAL A 98 -8.47 13.00 6.72
CA VAL A 98 -8.58 11.67 6.11
C VAL A 98 -9.88 11.56 5.35
N PHE A 99 -9.81 11.04 4.14
CA PHE A 99 -10.93 10.76 3.25
C PHE A 99 -10.88 9.27 2.87
N ALA A 100 -11.44 8.42 3.73
CA ALA A 100 -11.40 6.96 3.56
C ALA A 100 -12.44 6.26 4.44
N ILE A 101 -13.20 5.35 3.85
CA ILE A 101 -14.18 4.51 4.53
C ILE A 101 -14.03 3.08 4.02
N LYS A 102 -13.92 2.10 4.92
CA LYS A 102 -13.82 0.70 4.52
C LYS A 102 -15.07 0.24 3.78
N GLY A 103 -14.89 -0.27 2.57
CA GLY A 103 -15.97 -0.76 1.73
C GLY A 103 -16.69 0.32 0.92
N GLU A 104 -16.06 1.49 0.77
CA GLU A 104 -16.58 2.55 -0.11
C GLU A 104 -16.68 2.08 -1.56
N ASP A 105 -17.65 2.64 -2.30
CA ASP A 105 -17.79 2.38 -3.72
C ASP A 105 -16.80 3.20 -4.57
N ASN A 106 -16.69 2.88 -5.84
CA ASN A 106 -15.76 3.55 -6.74
C ASN A 106 -16.02 5.06 -6.88
N GLU A 107 -17.28 5.50 -6.84
CA GLU A 107 -17.63 6.92 -6.93
C GLU A 107 -17.10 7.67 -5.69
N THR A 108 -17.32 7.12 -4.52
CA THR A 108 -16.82 7.65 -3.25
C THR A 108 -15.29 7.64 -3.21
N TYR A 109 -14.68 6.55 -3.66
CA TYR A 109 -13.21 6.41 -3.74
C TYR A 109 -12.56 7.55 -4.55
N TYR A 110 -13.02 7.78 -5.78
CA TYR A 110 -12.49 8.87 -6.60
C TYR A 110 -12.84 10.26 -6.06
N ARG A 111 -14.02 10.42 -5.45
CA ARG A 111 -14.35 11.64 -4.73
C ARG A 111 -13.38 11.92 -3.59
N HIS A 112 -12.97 10.91 -2.84
CA HIS A 112 -11.98 11.01 -1.76
C HIS A 112 -10.60 11.42 -2.28
N ILE A 113 -10.14 10.87 -3.40
CA ILE A 113 -8.91 11.33 -4.05
C ILE A 113 -9.01 12.83 -4.40
N HIS A 114 -10.11 13.25 -5.03
CA HIS A 114 -10.32 14.67 -5.35
C HIS A 114 -10.33 15.57 -4.11
N GLN A 115 -10.87 15.09 -2.98
CA GLN A 115 -10.84 15.83 -1.71
C GLN A 115 -9.43 15.93 -1.13
N ALA A 116 -8.67 14.86 -1.18
CA ALA A 116 -7.29 14.82 -0.70
C ALA A 116 -6.37 15.78 -1.47
N ILE A 117 -6.55 15.91 -2.80
CA ILE A 117 -5.72 16.83 -3.62
C ILE A 117 -6.24 18.28 -3.65
N LYS A 118 -7.41 18.56 -3.06
CA LYS A 118 -8.03 19.89 -3.12
C LYS A 118 -7.18 21.02 -2.55
N HIS A 119 -6.28 20.73 -1.61
CA HIS A 119 -5.38 21.74 -1.02
C HIS A 119 -4.21 22.12 -1.92
N GLY A 120 -4.11 21.58 -3.15
CA GLY A 120 -3.04 21.88 -4.10
C GLY A 120 -1.70 21.29 -3.63
N PRO A 121 -1.51 19.94 -3.69
CA PRO A 121 -0.29 19.33 -3.18
C PRO A 121 0.94 19.76 -3.95
N GLN A 122 2.07 19.85 -3.27
CA GLN A 122 3.40 20.02 -3.83
C GLN A 122 4.16 18.69 -3.89
N LEU A 123 3.74 17.73 -3.06
CA LEU A 123 4.25 16.36 -3.11
C LEU A 123 3.08 15.36 -3.13
N THR A 124 3.24 14.29 -3.90
CA THR A 124 2.32 13.14 -3.89
C THR A 124 3.01 11.91 -3.30
N MET A 125 2.27 11.12 -2.51
CA MET A 125 2.64 9.76 -2.12
C MET A 125 1.54 8.84 -2.62
N ASP A 126 1.85 7.91 -3.51
CA ASP A 126 0.85 7.07 -4.14
C ASP A 126 1.20 5.58 -4.02
N ASP A 127 0.16 4.76 -4.02
CA ASP A 127 0.24 3.31 -4.01
C ASP A 127 -0.72 2.76 -5.08
N GLY A 128 -0.25 2.74 -6.32
CA GLY A 128 -1.00 2.34 -7.50
C GLY A 128 -1.19 3.45 -8.54
N ALA A 129 -0.63 4.64 -8.32
CA ALA A 129 -0.63 5.79 -9.23
C ALA A 129 -2.04 6.35 -9.54
N ASP A 130 -3.03 6.19 -8.66
CA ASP A 130 -4.38 6.69 -8.90
C ASP A 130 -4.48 8.20 -8.68
N THR A 131 -3.82 8.75 -7.66
CA THR A 131 -3.73 10.22 -7.47
C THR A 131 -2.97 10.87 -8.61
N VAL A 132 -1.86 10.29 -9.04
CA VAL A 132 -1.11 10.77 -10.21
C VAL A 132 -2.00 10.75 -11.45
N GLY A 133 -2.76 9.67 -11.66
CA GLY A 133 -3.71 9.56 -12.76
C GLY A 133 -4.79 10.65 -12.74
N VAL A 134 -5.40 10.91 -11.59
CA VAL A 134 -6.41 11.97 -11.40
C VAL A 134 -5.81 13.36 -11.66
N LEU A 135 -4.61 13.62 -11.15
CA LEU A 135 -3.91 14.90 -11.39
C LEU A 135 -3.65 15.13 -12.88
N HIS A 136 -3.18 14.12 -13.59
CA HIS A 136 -2.85 14.26 -15.02
C HIS A 136 -4.06 14.30 -15.95
N LYS A 137 -5.22 13.78 -15.51
CA LYS A 137 -6.44 13.71 -16.31
C LYS A 137 -7.46 14.77 -15.93
N ASP A 138 -7.77 14.90 -14.66
CA ASP A 138 -8.92 15.64 -14.17
C ASP A 138 -8.56 16.96 -13.49
N ARG A 139 -7.31 17.06 -12.96
CA ARG A 139 -6.82 18.23 -12.19
C ARG A 139 -5.48 18.72 -12.70
N THR A 140 -5.39 18.87 -14.02
CA THR A 140 -4.19 19.40 -14.69
C THR A 140 -3.79 20.80 -14.24
N ASP A 141 -4.75 21.54 -13.68
CA ASP A 141 -4.55 22.85 -13.05
C ASP A 141 -3.61 22.84 -11.83
N LEU A 142 -3.42 21.67 -11.20
CA LEU A 142 -2.55 21.50 -10.02
C LEU A 142 -1.16 20.98 -10.36
N VAL A 143 -0.95 20.46 -11.56
CA VAL A 143 0.26 19.69 -11.89
C VAL A 143 1.52 20.54 -11.88
N ASP A 144 1.44 21.80 -12.30
CA ASP A 144 2.60 22.70 -12.39
C ASP A 144 3.19 23.10 -11.03
N ASP A 145 2.40 22.99 -9.95
CA ASP A 145 2.83 23.27 -8.58
C ASP A 145 3.49 22.05 -7.89
N ILE A 146 3.44 20.86 -8.52
CA ILE A 146 3.96 19.63 -7.94
C ILE A 146 5.46 19.53 -8.17
N ILE A 147 6.23 19.45 -7.09
CA ILE A 147 7.69 19.30 -7.08
C ILE A 147 8.07 17.85 -7.45
N GLY A 148 7.29 16.88 -6.99
CA GLY A 148 7.54 15.47 -7.23
C GLY A 148 6.62 14.55 -6.45
N GLY A 149 6.86 13.25 -6.57
CA GLY A 149 6.08 12.24 -5.84
C GLY A 149 6.87 10.99 -5.52
N THR A 150 6.20 10.08 -4.83
CA THR A 150 6.71 8.73 -4.54
C THR A 150 5.66 7.70 -4.91
N GLU A 151 6.09 6.52 -5.38
CA GLU A 151 5.24 5.38 -5.70
C GLU A 151 5.67 4.14 -4.92
N GLU A 152 4.72 3.55 -4.21
CA GLU A 152 4.90 2.44 -3.29
C GLU A 152 4.96 1.08 -3.99
N THR A 153 4.23 0.89 -5.12
CA THR A 153 3.92 -0.45 -5.58
C THR A 153 4.30 -0.73 -7.03
N THR A 154 4.54 -2.01 -7.34
CA THR A 154 4.98 -2.48 -8.67
C THR A 154 4.02 -2.05 -9.78
N THR A 155 2.72 -2.18 -9.59
CA THR A 155 1.71 -1.83 -10.61
C THR A 155 1.69 -0.33 -10.88
N GLY A 156 1.84 0.51 -9.85
CA GLY A 156 1.96 1.95 -10.00
C GLY A 156 3.24 2.35 -10.74
N VAL A 157 4.39 1.78 -10.39
CA VAL A 157 5.65 2.03 -11.09
C VAL A 157 5.56 1.65 -12.58
N ILE A 158 4.90 0.53 -12.92
CA ILE A 158 4.68 0.14 -14.33
C ILE A 158 3.84 1.19 -15.07
N ARG A 159 2.73 1.65 -14.46
CA ARG A 159 1.88 2.71 -15.03
C ARG A 159 2.66 4.01 -15.24
N LEU A 160 3.43 4.44 -14.25
CA LEU A 160 4.22 5.67 -14.30
C LEU A 160 5.36 5.60 -15.34
N ARG A 161 6.00 4.44 -15.48
CA ARG A 161 6.99 4.22 -16.55
C ARG A 161 6.36 4.29 -17.94
N ALA A 162 5.16 3.75 -18.13
CA ALA A 162 4.43 3.91 -19.38
C ALA A 162 4.09 5.38 -19.64
N MET A 163 3.57 6.12 -18.65
CA MET A 163 3.31 7.55 -18.78
C MET A 163 4.57 8.37 -19.09
N ALA A 164 5.71 8.00 -18.52
CA ALA A 164 6.98 8.65 -18.82
C ALA A 164 7.45 8.35 -20.26
N ALA A 165 7.33 7.10 -20.71
CA ALA A 165 7.68 6.71 -22.10
C ALA A 165 6.80 7.41 -23.13
N ASP A 166 5.52 7.62 -22.83
CA ASP A 166 4.57 8.36 -23.67
C ASP A 166 4.75 9.90 -23.60
N GLY A 167 5.66 10.38 -22.73
CA GLY A 167 5.93 11.81 -22.53
C GLY A 167 4.80 12.58 -21.84
N VAL A 168 3.87 11.88 -21.18
CA VAL A 168 2.72 12.50 -20.50
C VAL A 168 2.95 12.72 -19.00
N LEU A 169 3.92 12.05 -18.36
CA LEU A 169 4.26 12.28 -16.95
C LEU A 169 4.93 13.65 -16.79
N LYS A 170 4.33 14.54 -16.01
CA LYS A 170 4.70 15.95 -15.91
C LYS A 170 5.66 16.30 -14.78
N TYR A 171 5.81 15.43 -13.78
CA TYR A 171 6.70 15.67 -12.65
C TYR A 171 7.43 14.38 -12.25
N PRO A 172 8.61 14.47 -11.60
CA PRO A 172 9.40 13.31 -11.25
C PRO A 172 8.73 12.49 -10.13
N ILE A 173 8.82 11.17 -10.26
CA ILE A 173 8.34 10.22 -9.24
C ILE A 173 9.50 9.33 -8.81
N VAL A 174 9.70 9.21 -7.51
CA VAL A 174 10.65 8.27 -6.91
C VAL A 174 9.96 6.91 -6.78
N ALA A 175 10.47 5.90 -7.48
CA ALA A 175 9.98 4.53 -7.39
C ALA A 175 10.50 3.86 -6.11
N VAL A 176 9.85 4.11 -4.97
CA VAL A 176 10.20 3.54 -3.67
C VAL A 176 10.11 2.01 -3.70
N ASN A 177 9.14 1.47 -4.46
CA ASN A 177 9.00 0.04 -4.67
C ASN A 177 10.27 -0.63 -5.21
N ASP A 178 11.07 0.09 -6.01
CA ASP A 178 12.26 -0.47 -6.65
C ASP A 178 13.52 -0.40 -5.75
N ALA A 179 13.42 0.21 -4.56
CA ALA A 179 14.49 0.16 -3.58
C ALA A 179 14.70 -1.29 -3.10
N THR A 180 15.96 -1.73 -3.07
CA THR A 180 16.32 -3.11 -2.66
C THR A 180 15.80 -3.42 -1.25
N THR A 181 15.92 -2.46 -0.33
CA THR A 181 15.43 -2.59 1.04
C THR A 181 13.90 -2.59 1.16
N LYS A 182 13.17 -2.20 0.10
CA LYS A 182 11.70 -2.27 0.08
C LYS A 182 11.23 -3.60 -0.49
N HIS A 183 11.44 -3.88 -1.77
CA HIS A 183 10.80 -5.04 -2.42
C HIS A 183 11.33 -6.39 -1.98
N PHE A 184 12.60 -6.52 -1.57
CA PHE A 184 13.11 -7.77 -1.02
C PHE A 184 12.45 -8.15 0.30
N PHE A 185 12.04 -7.17 1.09
CA PHE A 185 11.51 -7.41 2.44
C PHE A 185 10.00 -7.25 2.49
N ASP A 186 9.45 -6.11 2.08
CA ASP A 186 8.03 -5.86 2.11
C ASP A 186 7.27 -6.76 1.12
N ASN A 187 7.57 -6.68 -0.18
CA ASN A 187 6.85 -7.47 -1.17
C ASN A 187 7.03 -8.98 -0.96
N ARG A 188 8.20 -9.44 -0.55
CA ARG A 188 8.47 -10.86 -0.34
C ARG A 188 7.98 -11.34 1.02
N TYR A 189 8.54 -10.82 2.09
CA TYR A 189 8.28 -11.34 3.44
C TYR A 189 7.00 -10.77 4.05
N GLY A 190 6.75 -9.48 3.87
CA GLY A 190 5.55 -8.81 4.37
C GLY A 190 4.29 -9.33 3.69
N THR A 191 4.24 -9.27 2.35
CA THR A 191 3.11 -9.77 1.57
C THR A 191 2.90 -11.27 1.77
N GLY A 192 3.97 -12.06 1.80
CA GLY A 192 3.88 -13.49 2.04
C GLY A 192 3.21 -13.82 3.37
N GLN A 193 3.63 -13.15 4.44
CA GLN A 193 3.04 -13.36 5.77
C GLN A 193 1.60 -12.86 5.84
N SER A 194 1.32 -11.63 5.40
CA SER A 194 -0.01 -11.03 5.53
C SER A 194 -1.05 -11.73 4.66
N THR A 195 -0.68 -12.24 3.49
CA THR A 195 -1.57 -13.02 2.63
C THR A 195 -1.99 -14.33 3.33
N ILE A 196 -1.03 -15.07 3.86
CA ILE A 196 -1.34 -16.33 4.58
C ILE A 196 -2.13 -16.05 5.87
N ASP A 197 -1.78 -15.01 6.63
CA ASP A 197 -2.56 -14.58 7.81
C ASP A 197 -4.02 -14.26 7.42
N GLY A 198 -4.21 -13.52 6.32
CA GLY A 198 -5.54 -13.19 5.80
C GLY A 198 -6.35 -14.41 5.40
N ILE A 199 -5.75 -15.37 4.70
CA ILE A 199 -6.40 -16.62 4.31
C ILE A 199 -6.83 -17.42 5.55
N VAL A 200 -5.92 -17.61 6.50
CA VAL A 200 -6.21 -18.37 7.74
C VAL A 200 -7.31 -17.70 8.56
N ARG A 201 -7.26 -16.38 8.75
CA ARG A 201 -8.30 -15.64 9.49
C ARG A 201 -9.67 -15.69 8.82
N ALA A 202 -9.71 -15.58 7.47
CA ALA A 202 -10.97 -15.55 6.73
C ALA A 202 -11.64 -16.93 6.64
N THR A 203 -10.86 -18.02 6.62
CA THR A 203 -11.35 -19.36 6.31
C THR A 203 -11.23 -20.35 7.46
N ASN A 204 -10.34 -20.08 8.41
CA ASN A 204 -9.93 -21.01 9.48
C ASN A 204 -9.46 -22.38 8.94
N ILE A 205 -8.91 -22.42 7.71
CA ILE A 205 -8.45 -23.64 7.06
C ILE A 205 -7.11 -24.11 7.61
N LEU A 206 -6.94 -25.42 7.73
CA LEU A 206 -5.65 -26.05 7.97
C LEU A 206 -4.90 -26.17 6.64
N LEU A 207 -3.77 -25.45 6.50
CA LEU A 207 -2.95 -25.46 5.28
C LEU A 207 -2.12 -26.73 5.11
N ALA A 208 -1.77 -27.41 6.21
CA ALA A 208 -0.99 -28.65 6.15
C ALA A 208 -1.69 -29.71 5.29
N GLY A 209 -0.97 -30.25 4.30
CA GLY A 209 -1.46 -31.23 3.35
C GLY A 209 -2.34 -30.67 2.23
N LYS A 210 -2.68 -29.38 2.23
CA LYS A 210 -3.41 -28.74 1.14
C LYS A 210 -2.50 -28.44 -0.04
N THR A 211 -3.07 -28.43 -1.25
CA THR A 211 -2.37 -27.97 -2.45
C THR A 211 -2.67 -26.49 -2.67
N VAL A 212 -1.67 -25.65 -2.48
CA VAL A 212 -1.76 -24.18 -2.70
C VAL A 212 -1.17 -23.87 -4.07
N VAL A 213 -1.98 -23.35 -4.97
CA VAL A 213 -1.57 -22.87 -6.29
C VAL A 213 -1.31 -21.37 -6.22
N VAL A 214 -0.07 -20.97 -6.54
CA VAL A 214 0.33 -19.56 -6.56
C VAL A 214 0.50 -19.10 -7.99
N GLY A 215 -0.22 -18.02 -8.36
CA GLY A 215 -0.16 -17.41 -9.69
C GLY A 215 1.01 -16.44 -9.81
N GLY A 216 1.98 -16.77 -10.68
CA GLY A 216 3.21 -16.01 -10.85
C GLY A 216 4.33 -16.44 -9.90
N TYR A 217 5.55 -15.94 -10.17
CA TYR A 217 6.73 -16.14 -9.32
C TYR A 217 7.55 -14.85 -9.18
N GLY A 218 6.85 -13.74 -8.98
CA GLY A 218 7.44 -12.46 -8.57
C GLY A 218 7.75 -12.43 -7.07
N TRP A 219 8.12 -11.27 -6.55
CA TRP A 219 8.52 -11.16 -5.13
C TRP A 219 7.39 -11.54 -4.16
N CYS A 220 6.18 -11.07 -4.38
CA CYS A 220 5.01 -11.42 -3.54
C CYS A 220 4.74 -12.93 -3.59
N SER A 221 4.66 -13.49 -4.78
CA SER A 221 4.37 -14.92 -4.97
C SER A 221 5.43 -15.84 -4.36
N ARG A 222 6.72 -15.46 -4.43
CA ARG A 222 7.82 -16.18 -3.74
C ARG A 222 7.59 -16.20 -2.23
N GLY A 223 7.20 -15.07 -1.67
CA GLY A 223 6.91 -14.96 -0.23
C GLY A 223 5.71 -15.81 0.18
N ILE A 224 4.63 -15.79 -0.61
CA ILE A 224 3.43 -16.61 -0.39
C ILE A 224 3.78 -18.10 -0.46
N ALA A 225 4.50 -18.52 -1.51
CA ALA A 225 4.94 -19.91 -1.69
C ALA A 225 5.72 -20.39 -0.47
N MET A 226 6.73 -19.65 -0.05
CA MET A 226 7.58 -19.98 1.10
C MET A 226 6.77 -20.08 2.42
N ARG A 227 5.81 -19.18 2.64
CA ARG A 227 4.98 -19.20 3.86
C ARG A 227 3.98 -20.35 3.84
N ALA A 228 3.34 -20.63 2.70
CA ALA A 228 2.45 -21.77 2.55
C ALA A 228 3.17 -23.10 2.79
N GLU A 229 4.34 -23.29 2.17
CA GLU A 229 5.20 -24.46 2.38
C GLU A 229 5.60 -24.61 3.85
N GLY A 230 6.02 -23.50 4.51
CA GLY A 230 6.36 -23.51 5.93
C GLY A 230 5.22 -23.92 6.86
N LEU A 231 3.97 -23.82 6.41
CA LEU A 231 2.79 -24.33 7.10
C LEU A 231 2.37 -25.74 6.65
N GLY A 232 3.22 -26.43 5.87
CA GLY A 232 3.01 -27.80 5.46
C GLY A 232 2.12 -27.98 4.22
N ALA A 233 1.89 -26.95 3.44
CA ALA A 233 1.17 -27.04 2.18
C ALA A 233 2.05 -27.63 1.05
N ASN A 234 1.40 -28.28 0.08
CA ASN A 234 2.02 -28.67 -1.19
C ASN A 234 1.88 -27.47 -2.15
N VAL A 235 2.97 -26.82 -2.51
CA VAL A 235 2.92 -25.60 -3.34
C VAL A 235 3.10 -25.95 -4.81
N ILE A 236 2.25 -25.37 -5.65
CA ILE A 236 2.36 -25.38 -7.11
C ILE A 236 2.45 -23.94 -7.59
N ILE A 237 3.41 -23.66 -8.46
CA ILE A 237 3.60 -22.37 -9.12
C ILE A 237 3.06 -22.43 -10.55
N THR A 238 2.34 -21.40 -10.96
CA THR A 238 1.98 -21.17 -12.35
C THR A 238 2.62 -19.89 -12.84
N GLU A 239 3.47 -19.95 -13.85
CA GLU A 239 4.24 -18.80 -14.32
C GLU A 239 4.38 -18.83 -15.84
N VAL A 240 4.22 -17.68 -16.49
CA VAL A 240 4.33 -17.53 -17.96
C VAL A 240 5.74 -17.16 -18.41
N ASN A 241 6.52 -16.53 -17.53
CA ASN A 241 7.91 -16.19 -17.81
C ASN A 241 8.80 -17.42 -17.56
N PRO A 242 9.46 -17.97 -18.61
CA PRO A 242 10.21 -19.22 -18.47
C PRO A 242 11.39 -19.13 -17.51
N LEU A 243 12.03 -17.97 -17.37
CA LEU A 243 13.12 -17.76 -16.42
C LEU A 243 12.62 -17.84 -14.98
N ARG A 244 11.50 -17.17 -14.66
CA ARG A 244 10.89 -17.25 -13.33
C ARG A 244 10.33 -18.64 -13.02
N ALA A 245 9.78 -19.31 -14.03
CA ALA A 245 9.35 -20.70 -13.90
C ALA A 245 10.53 -21.64 -13.56
N LEU A 246 11.68 -21.43 -14.22
CA LEU A 246 12.91 -22.17 -13.93
C LEU A 246 13.42 -21.88 -12.51
N GLU A 247 13.40 -20.62 -12.05
CA GLU A 247 13.74 -20.28 -10.67
C GLU A 247 12.84 -21.03 -9.67
N ALA A 248 11.53 -21.05 -9.92
CA ALA A 248 10.60 -21.78 -9.05
C ALA A 248 10.91 -23.27 -8.96
N VAL A 249 11.30 -23.89 -10.07
CA VAL A 249 11.76 -25.30 -10.08
C VAL A 249 13.03 -25.48 -9.28
N MET A 250 13.99 -24.56 -9.42
CA MET A 250 15.27 -24.61 -8.67
C MET A 250 15.07 -24.37 -7.18
N ASP A 251 14.06 -23.59 -6.80
CA ASP A 251 13.65 -23.37 -5.41
C ASP A 251 12.87 -24.57 -4.82
N GLY A 252 12.61 -25.62 -5.63
CA GLY A 252 11.99 -26.89 -5.20
C GLY A 252 10.48 -27.00 -5.46
N TYR A 253 9.87 -26.01 -6.09
CA TYR A 253 8.42 -26.04 -6.36
C TYR A 253 8.06 -26.78 -7.62
N ARG A 254 6.88 -27.41 -7.61
CA ARG A 254 6.26 -27.92 -8.82
C ARG A 254 5.76 -26.74 -9.67
N VAL A 255 6.07 -26.76 -10.96
CA VAL A 255 5.60 -25.76 -11.91
C VAL A 255 4.76 -26.41 -12.99
N MET A 256 3.59 -25.86 -13.28
CA MET A 256 2.70 -26.34 -14.35
C MET A 256 1.76 -25.24 -14.85
N PRO A 257 1.15 -25.40 -16.03
CA PRO A 257 0.11 -24.50 -16.51
C PRO A 257 -1.11 -24.46 -15.56
N MET A 258 -1.77 -23.29 -15.49
CA MET A 258 -2.91 -23.07 -14.58
C MET A 258 -4.03 -24.11 -14.79
N LEU A 259 -4.34 -24.50 -16.04
CA LEU A 259 -5.39 -25.49 -16.32
C LEU A 259 -5.08 -26.88 -15.77
N GLU A 260 -3.80 -27.23 -15.62
CA GLU A 260 -3.39 -28.48 -14.97
C GLU A 260 -3.42 -28.31 -13.44
N ALA A 261 -2.93 -27.20 -12.94
CA ALA A 261 -2.98 -26.89 -11.51
C ALA A 261 -4.42 -26.82 -10.97
N ALA A 262 -5.37 -26.35 -11.79
CA ALA A 262 -6.78 -26.26 -11.42
C ALA A 262 -7.44 -27.63 -11.13
N LYS A 263 -6.86 -28.73 -11.64
CA LYS A 263 -7.39 -30.09 -11.39
C LYS A 263 -6.99 -30.62 -10.00
N VAL A 264 -5.99 -30.06 -9.38
CA VAL A 264 -5.38 -30.60 -8.15
C VAL A 264 -5.27 -29.59 -7.01
N GLY A 265 -5.50 -28.30 -7.28
CA GLY A 265 -5.39 -27.22 -6.31
C GLY A 265 -6.58 -27.15 -5.37
N ASP A 266 -6.33 -26.97 -4.08
CA ASP A 266 -7.34 -26.67 -3.05
C ASP A 266 -7.53 -25.17 -2.86
N ILE A 267 -6.44 -24.40 -2.94
CA ILE A 267 -6.40 -22.96 -2.69
C ILE A 267 -5.62 -22.29 -3.82
N PHE A 268 -6.14 -21.17 -4.32
CA PHE A 268 -5.52 -20.38 -5.40
C PHE A 268 -5.25 -18.95 -4.91
N VAL A 269 -4.03 -18.46 -5.14
CA VAL A 269 -3.58 -17.14 -4.71
C VAL A 269 -2.88 -16.42 -5.86
#